data_7bb4b03773cd8e9df59ac0705d340fe1
#
_entry.id   7bb4b03773cd8e9df59ac0705d340fe1
#
_cell.length_a   1.000
_cell.length_b   1.000
_cell.length_c   1.000
_cell.angle_alpha   90.00
_cell.angle_beta   90.00
_cell.angle_gamma   90.00
#
_symmetry.space_group_name_H-M   'P 1'
#
loop_
_entity.id
_entity.type
_entity.pdbx_description
1 polymer ?
#
loop_
_entity_poly.entity_id
_entity_poly.type
_entity_poly.pdbx_seq_one_letter_code
_entity_poly.pdbx_strand_id
1 'polypeptide(L)'
;MVLSYSDTRRLLELVGKDAIMRETVSRLRQGLAEVAGGKRQKCPPRSGFVIGDDAGEGVIVNMPYRQDREGMTLKTISYKPLNNSTNWLPTVVGALNRYSDETGELAAICDATIPTAIRTGATTAIASSLLARPGAHAVALVGAGLQSVTQLHGLSIAFDMDVVRVYDINAVRAQSLRERCAFTHARFEVADNPQTAVDGADILVTATSVRPGAGPVVRDEHLAEHLHINSIGSDEPGKTELPRSILERAFVCVDHIEQALAEGECQVLDPHQIDAVLEDLVFDAACHERQLPQTEQLTVFDSTGFAF
;
A
#
# COMPACT_ATOMS: atom_id res chain seq x y z
N MET A 1 27.79 -3.47 -3.61
CA MET A 1 27.18 -2.33 -4.35
C MET A 1 26.42 -1.44 -3.37
N VAL A 2 26.47 -0.11 -3.53
CA VAL A 2 25.69 0.82 -2.72
C VAL A 2 24.90 1.73 -3.66
N LEU A 3 23.58 1.83 -3.46
CA LEU A 3 22.69 2.73 -4.17
C LEU A 3 22.04 3.70 -3.18
N SER A 4 22.37 4.97 -3.30
CA SER A 4 21.80 6.04 -2.49
C SER A 4 20.39 6.45 -2.95
N TYR A 5 19.72 7.29 -2.17
CA TYR A 5 18.46 7.93 -2.58
C TYR A 5 18.60 8.68 -3.92
N SER A 6 19.74 9.36 -4.14
CA SER A 6 20.01 10.07 -5.39
C SER A 6 20.17 9.10 -6.57
N ASP A 7 20.76 7.93 -6.35
CA ASP A 7 20.91 6.92 -7.39
C ASP A 7 19.56 6.32 -7.77
N THR A 8 18.69 6.02 -6.79
CA THR A 8 17.33 5.53 -7.07
C THR A 8 16.48 6.56 -7.80
N ARG A 9 16.59 7.84 -7.46
CA ARG A 9 15.96 8.93 -8.22
C ARG A 9 16.46 8.99 -9.66
N ARG A 10 17.77 8.92 -9.86
CA ARG A 10 18.37 8.94 -11.20
C ARG A 10 17.92 7.75 -12.05
N LEU A 11 17.76 6.57 -11.46
CA LEU A 11 17.21 5.40 -12.15
C LEU A 11 15.78 5.66 -12.63
N LEU A 12 14.93 6.28 -11.81
CA LEU A 12 13.56 6.67 -12.20
C LEU A 12 13.54 7.66 -13.37
N GLU A 13 14.49 8.58 -13.42
CA GLU A 13 14.62 9.55 -14.51
C GLU A 13 15.12 8.89 -15.81
N LEU A 14 16.07 7.97 -15.71
CA LEU A 14 16.68 7.29 -16.87
C LEU A 14 15.76 6.22 -17.48
N VAL A 15 15.10 5.43 -16.67
CA VAL A 15 14.24 4.31 -17.12
C VAL A 15 12.81 4.77 -17.41
N GLY A 16 12.37 5.80 -16.72
CA GLY A 16 11.00 6.29 -16.76
C GLY A 16 10.12 5.68 -15.64
N LYS A 17 9.36 6.55 -15.00
CA LYS A 17 8.52 6.19 -13.83
C LYS A 17 7.49 5.10 -14.18
N ASP A 18 6.81 5.25 -15.32
CA ASP A 18 5.79 4.30 -15.77
C ASP A 18 6.38 2.93 -16.11
N ALA A 19 7.54 2.89 -16.75
CA ALA A 19 8.22 1.63 -17.06
C ALA A 19 8.60 0.88 -15.77
N ILE A 20 9.12 1.59 -14.77
CA ILE A 20 9.46 1.00 -13.47
C ILE A 20 8.19 0.53 -12.74
N MET A 21 7.11 1.32 -12.72
CA MET A 21 5.86 0.91 -12.07
C MET A 21 5.27 -0.33 -12.75
N ARG A 22 5.20 -0.37 -14.09
CA ARG A 22 4.70 -1.54 -14.86
C ARG A 22 5.53 -2.79 -14.59
N GLU A 23 6.85 -2.68 -14.60
CA GLU A 23 7.75 -3.80 -14.31
C GLU A 23 7.58 -4.26 -12.86
N THR A 24 7.43 -3.33 -11.91
CA THR A 24 7.18 -3.67 -10.49
C THR A 24 5.86 -4.42 -10.33
N VAL A 25 4.77 -3.95 -10.95
CA VAL A 25 3.47 -4.64 -10.95
C VAL A 25 3.62 -6.06 -11.54
N SER A 26 4.31 -6.19 -12.68
CA SER A 26 4.52 -7.48 -13.34
C SER A 26 5.30 -8.46 -12.46
N ARG A 27 6.42 -8.01 -11.87
CA ARG A 27 7.27 -8.84 -10.99
C ARG A 27 6.58 -9.22 -9.70
N LEU A 28 5.87 -8.30 -9.07
CA LEU A 28 5.09 -8.60 -7.87
C LEU A 28 3.98 -9.60 -8.16
N ARG A 29 3.23 -9.43 -9.24
CA ARG A 29 2.18 -10.38 -9.62
C ARG A 29 2.75 -11.78 -9.85
N GLN A 30 3.86 -11.89 -10.58
CA GLN A 30 4.55 -13.16 -10.76
C GLN A 30 4.98 -13.77 -9.43
N GLY A 31 5.64 -12.99 -8.59
CA GLY A 31 6.15 -13.47 -7.32
C GLY A 31 5.04 -13.90 -6.36
N LEU A 32 3.93 -13.15 -6.27
CA LEU A 32 2.75 -13.54 -5.47
C LEU A 32 2.18 -14.88 -5.96
N ALA A 33 2.01 -15.07 -7.28
CA ALA A 33 1.57 -16.34 -7.84
C ALA A 33 2.53 -17.49 -7.55
N GLU A 34 3.85 -17.22 -7.55
CA GLU A 34 4.86 -18.24 -7.21
C GLU A 34 4.85 -18.61 -5.73
N VAL A 35 4.52 -17.67 -4.83
CA VAL A 35 4.32 -17.95 -3.39
C VAL A 35 3.10 -18.84 -3.18
N ALA A 36 1.95 -18.48 -3.71
CA ALA A 36 0.73 -19.27 -3.60
C ALA A 36 0.87 -20.67 -4.23
N GLY A 37 1.57 -20.75 -5.38
CA GLY A 37 1.88 -22.01 -6.06
C GLY A 37 2.99 -22.85 -5.40
N GLY A 38 3.51 -22.44 -4.23
CA GLY A 38 4.55 -23.15 -3.47
C GLY A 38 5.94 -23.14 -4.10
N LYS A 39 6.19 -22.29 -5.11
CA LYS A 39 7.49 -22.16 -5.77
C LYS A 39 8.43 -21.17 -5.06
N ARG A 40 7.89 -20.31 -4.22
CA ARG A 40 8.61 -19.35 -3.38
C ARG A 40 8.16 -19.45 -1.93
N GLN A 41 9.04 -19.09 -1.03
CA GLN A 41 8.69 -18.99 0.39
C GLN A 41 7.80 -17.77 0.64
N LYS A 42 6.85 -17.90 1.56
CA LYS A 42 6.08 -16.77 2.09
C LYS A 42 6.99 -15.85 2.91
N CYS A 43 6.77 -14.55 2.82
CA CYS A 43 7.43 -13.61 3.74
C CYS A 43 7.05 -13.95 5.18
N PRO A 44 8.00 -14.01 6.12
CA PRO A 44 7.64 -14.03 7.53
C PRO A 44 7.03 -12.67 7.94
N PRO A 45 6.24 -12.64 9.02
CA PRO A 45 5.73 -11.37 9.55
C PRO A 45 6.89 -10.43 9.89
N ARG A 46 6.65 -9.14 9.74
CA ARG A 46 7.64 -8.13 10.11
C ARG A 46 7.82 -8.09 11.62
N SER A 47 9.00 -7.64 12.05
CA SER A 47 9.33 -7.45 13.47
C SER A 47 9.99 -6.09 13.65
N GLY A 48 9.80 -5.45 14.81
CA GLY A 48 10.37 -4.13 15.01
C GLY A 48 10.20 -3.61 16.42
N PHE A 49 10.44 -2.31 16.53
CA PHE A 49 10.41 -1.57 17.79
C PHE A 49 9.61 -0.29 17.61
N VAL A 50 8.76 0.02 18.59
CA VAL A 50 8.20 1.35 18.75
C VAL A 50 9.33 2.30 19.19
N ILE A 51 9.33 3.52 18.64
CA ILE A 51 10.31 4.54 18.96
C ILE A 51 9.64 5.61 19.81
N GLY A 52 10.26 5.95 20.95
CA GLY A 52 9.74 6.95 21.89
C GLY A 52 8.86 6.34 22.97
N ASP A 53 8.40 7.19 23.89
CA ASP A 53 7.61 6.80 25.06
C ASP A 53 6.10 6.88 24.78
N ASP A 54 5.69 7.65 23.75
CA ASP A 54 4.30 7.87 23.38
C ASP A 54 3.93 7.13 22.07
N ALA A 55 2.75 6.55 22.05
CA ALA A 55 2.19 5.93 20.83
C ALA A 55 2.11 6.95 19.68
N GLY A 56 2.62 6.58 18.51
CA GLY A 56 2.65 7.43 17.31
C GLY A 56 3.91 8.30 17.17
N GLU A 57 4.95 8.14 18.00
CA GLU A 57 6.25 8.75 17.76
C GLU A 57 7.02 8.07 16.61
N GLY A 58 6.66 6.84 16.30
CA GLY A 58 7.14 6.09 15.15
C GLY A 58 7.55 4.67 15.47
N VAL A 59 7.92 3.95 14.42
CA VAL A 59 8.37 2.55 14.49
C VAL A 59 9.58 2.34 13.59
N ILE A 60 10.43 1.37 13.97
CA ILE A 60 11.43 0.78 13.07
C ILE A 60 11.06 -0.69 12.90
N VAL A 61 10.84 -1.11 11.67
CA VAL A 61 10.44 -2.48 11.34
C VAL A 61 11.43 -3.13 10.38
N ASN A 62 11.66 -4.42 10.59
CA ASN A 62 12.50 -5.28 9.78
C ASN A 62 11.61 -6.29 9.06
N MET A 63 11.80 -6.39 7.76
CA MET A 63 11.05 -7.29 6.88
C MET A 63 12.05 -8.15 6.12
N PRO A 64 12.35 -9.37 6.58
CA PRO A 64 13.22 -10.28 5.86
C PRO A 64 12.45 -11.01 4.75
N TYR A 65 13.14 -11.29 3.66
CA TYR A 65 12.68 -12.17 2.60
C TYR A 65 13.85 -12.97 2.04
N ARG A 66 13.69 -14.27 1.89
CA ARG A 66 14.69 -15.14 1.29
C ARG A 66 14.13 -15.85 0.07
N GLN A 67 14.88 -15.81 -1.00
CA GLN A 67 14.62 -16.59 -2.20
C GLN A 67 15.76 -17.61 -2.39
N ASP A 68 15.38 -18.89 -2.44
CA ASP A 68 16.33 -19.97 -2.56
C ASP A 68 17.28 -19.76 -3.75
N ARG A 69 18.58 -19.92 -3.50
CA ARG A 69 19.69 -19.73 -4.44
C ARG A 69 19.88 -18.29 -4.97
N GLU A 70 19.03 -17.37 -4.60
CA GLU A 70 19.17 -15.95 -4.99
C GLU A 70 19.68 -15.09 -3.84
N GLY A 71 19.43 -15.50 -2.60
CA GLY A 71 19.89 -14.85 -1.38
C GLY A 71 18.77 -14.21 -0.56
N MET A 72 19.15 -13.51 0.50
CA MET A 72 18.23 -12.86 1.42
C MET A 72 18.20 -11.36 1.23
N THR A 73 17.02 -10.77 1.25
CA THR A 73 16.81 -9.32 1.34
C THR A 73 16.28 -8.99 2.72
N LEU A 74 16.90 -8.04 3.40
CA LEU A 74 16.38 -7.46 4.63
C LEU A 74 16.03 -5.99 4.35
N LYS A 75 14.73 -5.69 4.39
CA LYS A 75 14.23 -4.32 4.34
C LYS A 75 14.04 -3.81 5.76
N THR A 76 14.74 -2.75 6.12
CA THR A 76 14.53 -2.02 7.37
C THR A 76 13.91 -0.68 7.05
N ILE A 77 12.73 -0.40 7.62
CA ILE A 77 11.98 0.83 7.43
C ILE A 77 11.77 1.50 8.76
N SER A 78 12.00 2.81 8.82
CA SER A 78 11.61 3.68 9.92
C SER A 78 10.43 4.53 9.47
N TYR A 79 9.32 4.47 10.19
CA TYR A 79 8.21 5.41 10.09
C TYR A 79 8.30 6.42 11.22
N LYS A 80 8.37 7.70 10.86
CA LYS A 80 8.45 8.84 11.78
C LYS A 80 7.49 9.92 11.29
N PRO A 81 6.25 10.00 11.83
CA PRO A 81 5.22 10.89 11.32
C PRO A 81 5.61 12.37 11.33
N LEU A 82 6.46 12.80 12.26
CA LEU A 82 6.92 14.19 12.39
C LEU A 82 8.15 14.54 11.54
N ASN A 83 8.79 13.59 10.87
CA ASN A 83 10.00 13.85 10.07
C ASN A 83 9.83 15.01 9.07
N ASN A 84 8.67 15.08 8.44
CA ASN A 84 8.38 16.10 7.43
C ASN A 84 8.32 17.52 8.00
N SER A 85 7.92 17.66 9.26
CA SER A 85 7.80 18.96 9.94
C SER A 85 9.02 19.35 10.75
N THR A 86 9.77 18.36 11.26
CA THR A 86 10.89 18.62 12.18
C THR A 86 12.26 18.46 11.54
N ASN A 87 12.41 17.52 10.60
CA ASN A 87 13.70 17.11 10.08
C ASN A 87 13.85 17.28 8.55
N TRP A 88 12.81 17.75 7.84
CA TRP A 88 12.78 17.88 6.38
C TRP A 88 13.05 16.55 5.65
N LEU A 89 12.72 15.44 6.29
CA LEU A 89 12.86 14.10 5.76
C LEU A 89 11.49 13.49 5.43
N PRO A 90 11.41 12.51 4.52
CA PRO A 90 10.20 11.70 4.35
C PRO A 90 9.79 11.05 5.67
N THR A 91 8.48 10.85 5.86
CA THR A 91 7.95 10.15 7.04
C THR A 91 8.39 8.68 7.07
N VAL A 92 8.60 8.08 5.89
CA VAL A 92 9.13 6.73 5.73
C VAL A 92 10.50 6.80 5.10
N VAL A 93 11.51 6.28 5.78
CA VAL A 93 12.89 6.15 5.30
C VAL A 93 13.42 4.76 5.63
N GLY A 94 14.38 4.26 4.89
CA GLY A 94 14.93 2.95 5.20
C GLY A 94 16.02 2.48 4.26
N ALA A 95 16.44 1.23 4.43
CA ALA A 95 17.43 0.55 3.61
C ALA A 95 16.98 -0.86 3.25
N LEU A 96 17.41 -1.28 2.06
CA LEU A 96 17.38 -2.66 1.59
C LEU A 96 18.80 -3.22 1.63
N ASN A 97 18.99 -4.32 2.33
CA ASN A 97 20.25 -5.04 2.40
C ASN A 97 20.08 -6.37 1.68
N ARG A 98 20.97 -6.67 0.73
CA ARG A 98 20.98 -7.93 -0.01
C ARG A 98 22.18 -8.77 0.41
N TYR A 99 21.91 -9.99 0.82
CA TYR A 99 22.92 -10.96 1.24
C TYR A 99 22.99 -12.12 0.23
N SER A 100 24.21 -12.58 -0.04
CA SER A 100 24.45 -13.77 -0.84
C SER A 100 23.98 -15.04 -0.10
N ASP A 101 23.26 -15.92 -0.78
CA ASP A 101 22.86 -17.20 -0.21
C ASP A 101 24.03 -18.20 -0.15
N GLU A 102 25.05 -18.01 -0.98
CA GLU A 102 26.22 -18.89 -1.04
C GLU A 102 27.26 -18.56 0.02
N THR A 103 27.56 -17.27 0.23
CA THR A 103 28.66 -16.84 1.10
C THR A 103 28.21 -16.16 2.40
N GLY A 104 26.95 -15.72 2.47
CA GLY A 104 26.44 -14.90 3.57
C GLY A 104 26.91 -13.44 3.54
N GLU A 105 27.71 -13.04 2.55
CA GLU A 105 28.22 -11.68 2.46
C GLU A 105 27.13 -10.68 2.09
N LEU A 106 27.27 -9.44 2.61
CA LEU A 106 26.46 -8.31 2.21
C LEU A 106 26.84 -7.86 0.78
N ALA A 107 26.04 -8.25 -0.19
CA ALA A 107 26.28 -7.99 -1.61
C ALA A 107 25.89 -6.57 -2.05
N ALA A 108 24.82 -6.02 -1.46
CA ALA A 108 24.31 -4.69 -1.82
C ALA A 108 23.55 -4.02 -0.68
N ILE A 109 23.61 -2.68 -0.69
CA ILE A 109 22.76 -1.79 0.12
C ILE A 109 22.08 -0.83 -0.83
N CYS A 110 20.77 -0.60 -0.64
CA CYS A 110 20.00 0.36 -1.41
C CYS A 110 19.14 1.20 -0.47
N ASP A 111 19.00 2.51 -0.73
CA ASP A 111 17.96 3.31 -0.09
C ASP A 111 16.60 2.70 -0.40
N ALA A 112 15.75 2.53 0.62
CA ALA A 112 14.46 1.88 0.51
C ALA A 112 13.27 2.86 0.40
N THR A 113 13.49 4.17 0.48
CA THR A 113 12.42 5.18 0.52
C THR A 113 11.57 5.14 -0.75
N ILE A 114 12.21 5.28 -1.92
CA ILE A 114 11.53 5.23 -3.22
C ILE A 114 11.04 3.81 -3.56
N PRO A 115 11.86 2.76 -3.44
CA PRO A 115 11.40 1.40 -3.70
C PRO A 115 10.19 0.99 -2.88
N THR A 116 10.14 1.36 -1.58
CA THR A 116 8.98 1.08 -0.72
C THR A 116 7.72 1.77 -1.23
N ALA A 117 7.81 3.04 -1.63
CA ALA A 117 6.66 3.78 -2.14
C ALA A 117 6.13 3.18 -3.45
N ILE A 118 7.03 2.84 -4.40
CA ILE A 118 6.66 2.23 -5.69
C ILE A 118 6.04 0.84 -5.47
N ARG A 119 6.65 -0.01 -4.65
CA ARG A 119 6.15 -1.35 -4.34
C ARG A 119 4.73 -1.28 -3.75
N THR A 120 4.48 -0.35 -2.83
CA THR A 120 3.16 -0.21 -2.20
C THR A 120 2.10 0.18 -3.24
N GLY A 121 2.39 1.17 -4.12
CA GLY A 121 1.48 1.53 -5.20
C GLY A 121 1.25 0.39 -6.22
N ALA A 122 2.29 -0.39 -6.52
CA ALA A 122 2.17 -1.56 -7.40
C ALA A 122 1.30 -2.67 -6.78
N THR A 123 1.40 -2.91 -5.46
CA THR A 123 0.55 -3.87 -4.75
C THR A 123 -0.92 -3.44 -4.81
N THR A 124 -1.21 -2.16 -4.60
CA THR A 124 -2.56 -1.58 -4.75
C THR A 124 -3.09 -1.77 -6.16
N ALA A 125 -2.28 -1.53 -7.20
CA ALA A 125 -2.70 -1.77 -8.58
C ALA A 125 -3.10 -3.23 -8.83
N ILE A 126 -2.37 -4.18 -8.24
CA ILE A 126 -2.68 -5.61 -8.33
C ILE A 126 -3.98 -5.92 -7.61
N ALA A 127 -4.12 -5.50 -6.33
CA ALA A 127 -5.32 -5.75 -5.54
C ALA A 127 -6.56 -5.14 -6.19
N SER A 128 -6.49 -3.85 -6.57
CA SER A 128 -7.60 -3.16 -7.21
C SER A 128 -7.99 -3.80 -8.55
N SER A 129 -7.05 -4.30 -9.35
CA SER A 129 -7.37 -4.99 -10.61
C SER A 129 -8.15 -6.30 -10.43
N LEU A 130 -8.16 -6.86 -9.21
CA LEU A 130 -8.86 -8.09 -8.85
C LEU A 130 -10.16 -7.82 -8.08
N LEU A 131 -10.23 -6.71 -7.35
CA LEU A 131 -11.26 -6.44 -6.36
C LEU A 131 -12.18 -5.27 -6.73
N ALA A 132 -11.70 -4.28 -7.49
CA ALA A 132 -12.54 -3.19 -7.97
C ALA A 132 -13.43 -3.63 -9.13
N ARG A 133 -14.57 -2.98 -9.29
CA ARG A 133 -15.45 -3.25 -10.43
C ARG A 133 -14.77 -2.96 -11.78
N PRO A 134 -15.06 -3.71 -12.83
CA PRO A 134 -14.60 -3.37 -14.18
C PRO A 134 -15.05 -1.96 -14.59
N GLY A 135 -14.12 -1.21 -15.22
CA GLY A 135 -14.40 0.15 -15.64
C GLY A 135 -14.43 1.19 -14.52
N ALA A 136 -13.88 0.86 -13.33
CA ALA A 136 -13.68 1.84 -12.29
C ALA A 136 -12.85 3.03 -12.79
N HIS A 137 -13.34 4.26 -12.60
CA HIS A 137 -12.77 5.49 -13.16
C HIS A 137 -12.75 6.67 -12.18
N ALA A 138 -13.52 6.58 -11.08
CA ALA A 138 -13.59 7.60 -10.04
C ALA A 138 -12.80 7.16 -8.80
N VAL A 139 -11.73 7.91 -8.47
CA VAL A 139 -10.85 7.59 -7.34
C VAL A 139 -10.98 8.63 -6.26
N ALA A 140 -11.16 8.19 -5.02
CA ALA A 140 -11.08 9.00 -3.81
C ALA A 140 -9.74 8.77 -3.09
N LEU A 141 -9.15 9.85 -2.59
CA LEU A 141 -7.98 9.81 -1.72
C LEU A 141 -8.26 10.51 -0.40
N VAL A 142 -8.03 9.82 0.70
CA VAL A 142 -7.99 10.40 2.05
C VAL A 142 -6.55 10.33 2.54
N GLY A 143 -5.91 11.50 2.59
CA GLY A 143 -4.47 11.69 2.71
C GLY A 143 -3.82 12.05 1.37
N ALA A 144 -2.96 13.06 1.35
CA ALA A 144 -2.25 13.56 0.16
C ALA A 144 -0.73 13.52 0.33
N GLY A 145 -0.24 12.48 1.02
CA GLY A 145 1.17 12.25 1.28
C GLY A 145 1.96 11.71 0.07
N LEU A 146 3.16 11.19 0.35
CA LEU A 146 3.99 10.56 -0.69
C LEU A 146 3.36 9.25 -1.19
N GLN A 147 2.79 8.46 -0.28
CA GLN A 147 2.11 7.22 -0.64
C GLN A 147 0.97 7.48 -1.63
N SER A 148 0.16 8.52 -1.41
CA SER A 148 -0.96 8.85 -2.31
C SER A 148 -0.51 9.09 -3.76
N VAL A 149 0.68 9.64 -3.99
CA VAL A 149 1.26 9.80 -5.34
C VAL A 149 1.54 8.45 -5.98
N THR A 150 2.19 7.53 -5.26
CA THR A 150 2.53 6.21 -5.81
C THR A 150 1.31 5.28 -5.88
N GLN A 151 0.33 5.45 -5.00
CA GLN A 151 -0.98 4.80 -5.08
C GLN A 151 -1.70 5.17 -6.38
N LEU A 152 -1.84 6.48 -6.65
CA LEU A 152 -2.43 6.94 -7.91
C LEU A 152 -1.62 6.50 -9.13
N HIS A 153 -0.28 6.48 -9.03
CA HIS A 153 0.55 6.00 -10.12
C HIS A 153 0.30 4.51 -10.41
N GLY A 154 0.24 3.67 -9.38
CA GLY A 154 -0.13 2.27 -9.53
C GLY A 154 -1.52 2.11 -10.16
N LEU A 155 -2.51 2.82 -9.63
CA LEU A 155 -3.88 2.79 -10.17
C LEU A 155 -3.94 3.27 -11.63
N SER A 156 -3.18 4.29 -12.03
CA SER A 156 -3.13 4.77 -13.43
C SER A 156 -2.54 3.76 -14.43
N ILE A 157 -1.83 2.75 -13.95
CA ILE A 157 -1.37 1.64 -14.79
C ILE A 157 -2.49 0.61 -15.03
N ALA A 158 -3.42 0.48 -14.07
CA ALA A 158 -4.48 -0.52 -14.09
C ALA A 158 -5.83 0.03 -14.60
N PHE A 159 -6.10 1.32 -14.43
CA PHE A 159 -7.38 1.95 -14.70
C PHE A 159 -7.22 3.26 -15.48
N ASP A 160 -8.20 3.55 -16.34
CA ASP A 160 -8.35 4.85 -16.99
C ASP A 160 -9.19 5.75 -16.07
N MET A 161 -8.52 6.59 -15.31
CA MET A 161 -9.14 7.42 -14.26
C MET A 161 -9.64 8.74 -14.85
N ASP A 162 -10.93 9.03 -14.71
CA ASP A 162 -11.55 10.30 -15.12
C ASP A 162 -11.42 11.39 -14.06
N VAL A 163 -11.63 11.01 -12.78
CA VAL A 163 -11.65 11.94 -11.67
C VAL A 163 -10.93 11.40 -10.44
N VAL A 164 -10.16 12.27 -9.81
CA VAL A 164 -9.52 12.03 -8.51
C VAL A 164 -10.03 13.09 -7.54
N ARG A 165 -10.77 12.67 -6.51
CA ARG A 165 -11.18 13.51 -5.39
C ARG A 165 -10.25 13.30 -4.23
N VAL A 166 -9.69 14.38 -3.69
CA VAL A 166 -8.69 14.30 -2.63
C VAL A 166 -9.07 15.14 -1.43
N TYR A 167 -8.94 14.54 -0.26
CA TYR A 167 -9.00 15.22 1.02
C TYR A 167 -7.69 15.02 1.79
N ASP A 168 -7.19 16.06 2.40
CA ASP A 168 -6.11 16.03 3.39
C ASP A 168 -6.38 17.12 4.44
N ILE A 169 -6.07 16.86 5.70
CA ILE A 169 -6.17 17.87 6.77
C ILE A 169 -5.31 19.11 6.48
N ASN A 170 -4.28 18.96 5.66
CA ASN A 170 -3.47 20.03 5.12
C ASN A 170 -3.93 20.35 3.68
N ALA A 171 -4.77 21.36 3.52
CA ALA A 171 -5.32 21.77 2.22
C ALA A 171 -4.24 22.05 1.16
N VAL A 172 -3.06 22.56 1.55
CA VAL A 172 -1.95 22.82 0.61
C VAL A 172 -1.43 21.52 0.00
N ARG A 173 -1.37 20.45 0.80
CA ARG A 173 -0.99 19.10 0.28
C ARG A 173 -2.03 18.58 -0.71
N ALA A 174 -3.31 18.70 -0.40
CA ALA A 174 -4.39 18.29 -1.30
C ALA A 174 -4.31 19.07 -2.62
N GLN A 175 -4.19 20.39 -2.58
CA GLN A 175 -4.09 21.25 -3.75
C GLN A 175 -2.86 20.95 -4.63
N SER A 176 -1.72 20.62 -4.01
CA SER A 176 -0.48 20.30 -4.74
C SER A 176 -0.47 18.93 -5.39
N LEU A 177 -1.46 18.06 -5.09
CA LEU A 177 -1.44 16.68 -5.55
C LEU A 177 -1.49 16.57 -7.08
N ARG A 178 -2.27 17.41 -7.75
CA ARG A 178 -2.34 17.43 -9.22
C ARG A 178 -0.97 17.59 -9.87
N GLU A 179 -0.16 18.53 -9.39
CA GLU A 179 1.18 18.77 -9.94
C GLU A 179 2.12 17.59 -9.71
N ARG A 180 2.00 16.96 -8.53
CA ARG A 180 2.80 15.77 -8.18
C ARG A 180 2.38 14.52 -8.95
N CYS A 181 1.16 14.49 -9.50
CA CYS A 181 0.57 13.37 -10.25
C CYS A 181 0.39 13.69 -11.73
N ALA A 182 1.34 14.40 -12.35
CA ALA A 182 1.29 14.79 -13.77
C ALA A 182 1.36 13.59 -14.76
N PHE A 183 1.48 12.36 -14.28
CA PHE A 183 1.43 11.13 -15.05
C PHE A 183 0.01 10.69 -15.43
N THR A 184 -1.02 11.29 -14.87
CA THR A 184 -2.43 11.01 -15.19
C THR A 184 -3.15 12.22 -15.76
N HIS A 185 -4.13 11.97 -16.64
CA HIS A 185 -4.99 13.01 -17.22
C HIS A 185 -6.28 13.23 -16.42
N ALA A 186 -6.47 12.51 -15.33
CA ALA A 186 -7.63 12.64 -14.46
C ALA A 186 -7.85 14.09 -14.00
N ARG A 187 -9.11 14.49 -13.87
CA ARG A 187 -9.50 15.75 -13.25
C ARG A 187 -9.35 15.64 -11.73
N PHE A 188 -8.63 16.58 -11.12
CA PHE A 188 -8.46 16.62 -9.68
C PHE A 188 -9.44 17.60 -9.04
N GLU A 189 -10.12 17.15 -7.98
CA GLU A 189 -11.06 17.89 -7.16
C GLU A 189 -10.63 17.80 -5.69
N VAL A 190 -10.44 18.95 -5.04
CA VAL A 190 -10.15 18.98 -3.59
C VAL A 190 -11.47 19.01 -2.85
N ALA A 191 -11.66 18.03 -1.98
CA ALA A 191 -12.86 17.90 -1.16
C ALA A 191 -12.70 18.61 0.19
N ASP A 192 -13.81 19.11 0.73
CA ASP A 192 -13.84 19.81 2.02
C ASP A 192 -13.76 18.87 3.23
N ASN A 193 -14.10 17.59 3.04
CA ASN A 193 -14.06 16.57 4.07
C ASN A 193 -13.91 15.17 3.44
N PRO A 194 -13.55 14.13 4.22
CA PRO A 194 -13.36 12.78 3.68
C PRO A 194 -14.61 12.23 2.99
N GLN A 195 -15.79 12.44 3.54
CA GLN A 195 -17.04 11.91 3.00
C GLN A 195 -17.34 12.47 1.61
N THR A 196 -17.13 13.78 1.40
CA THR A 196 -17.30 14.40 0.08
C THR A 196 -16.27 13.85 -0.94
N ALA A 197 -15.07 13.47 -0.51
CA ALA A 197 -14.11 12.83 -1.40
C ALA A 197 -14.60 11.45 -1.85
N VAL A 198 -15.18 10.68 -0.96
CA VAL A 198 -15.63 9.29 -1.19
C VAL A 198 -16.93 9.22 -1.98
N ASP A 199 -17.77 10.25 -1.95
CA ASP A 199 -19.07 10.24 -2.61
C ASP A 199 -18.96 9.98 -4.11
N GLY A 200 -19.60 8.92 -4.60
CA GLY A 200 -19.56 8.47 -5.99
C GLY A 200 -18.19 7.98 -6.47
N ALA A 201 -17.31 7.54 -5.57
CA ALA A 201 -16.07 6.90 -5.93
C ALA A 201 -16.26 5.41 -6.25
N ASP A 202 -15.42 4.89 -7.14
CA ASP A 202 -15.29 3.46 -7.42
C ASP A 202 -14.18 2.83 -6.58
N ILE A 203 -13.12 3.61 -6.36
CA ILE A 203 -11.94 3.20 -5.58
C ILE A 203 -11.65 4.28 -4.55
N LEU A 204 -11.51 3.88 -3.29
CA LEU A 204 -11.00 4.71 -2.21
C LEU A 204 -9.58 4.24 -1.83
N VAL A 205 -8.69 5.19 -1.62
CA VAL A 205 -7.39 4.93 -0.97
C VAL A 205 -7.34 5.77 0.31
N THR A 206 -7.12 5.12 1.44
CA THR A 206 -6.76 5.79 2.69
C THR A 206 -5.26 5.64 2.92
N ALA A 207 -4.56 6.75 3.08
CA ALA A 207 -3.10 6.79 3.25
C ALA A 207 -2.71 7.94 4.19
N THR A 208 -3.24 7.90 5.41
CA THR A 208 -3.08 8.96 6.40
C THR A 208 -1.99 8.63 7.43
N SER A 209 -1.55 9.66 8.13
CA SER A 209 -0.71 9.52 9.32
C SER A 209 -1.54 9.72 10.60
N VAL A 210 -2.77 9.19 10.62
CA VAL A 210 -3.61 9.21 11.82
C VAL A 210 -2.88 8.51 12.95
N ARG A 211 -2.99 9.04 14.17
CA ARG A 211 -2.35 8.43 15.34
C ARG A 211 -3.16 7.23 15.84
N PRO A 212 -2.51 6.27 16.51
CA PRO A 212 -3.22 5.21 17.23
C PRO A 212 -4.34 5.78 18.10
N GLY A 213 -5.55 5.18 18.00
CA GLY A 213 -6.75 5.61 18.72
C GLY A 213 -7.43 6.90 18.23
N ALA A 214 -6.90 7.56 17.18
CA ALA A 214 -7.49 8.79 16.63
C ALA A 214 -8.36 8.57 15.36
N GLY A 215 -8.35 7.36 14.80
CA GLY A 215 -9.24 6.97 13.69
C GLY A 215 -10.65 6.57 14.18
N PRO A 216 -11.54 6.19 13.25
CA PRO A 216 -11.38 6.11 11.80
C PRO A 216 -11.38 7.49 11.09
N VAL A 217 -10.88 7.54 9.85
CA VAL A 217 -10.79 8.78 9.05
C VAL A 217 -11.92 8.92 8.02
N VAL A 218 -12.64 7.84 7.75
CA VAL A 218 -13.85 7.80 6.91
C VAL A 218 -15.02 7.27 7.72
N ARG A 219 -16.24 7.45 7.20
CA ARG A 219 -17.46 6.96 7.82
C ARG A 219 -18.10 5.89 6.93
N ASP A 220 -18.90 5.02 7.55
CA ASP A 220 -19.63 3.96 6.84
C ASP A 220 -20.91 4.45 6.13
N GLU A 221 -21.37 5.66 6.47
CA GLU A 221 -22.63 6.19 5.96
C GLU A 221 -22.52 6.53 4.47
N HIS A 222 -23.46 6.04 3.67
CA HIS A 222 -23.60 6.34 2.23
C HIS A 222 -22.45 5.85 1.33
N LEU A 223 -21.70 4.83 1.75
CA LEU A 223 -20.74 4.20 0.87
C LEU A 223 -21.46 3.39 -0.22
N ALA A 224 -21.00 3.50 -1.46
CA ALA A 224 -21.50 2.69 -2.55
C ALA A 224 -21.19 1.19 -2.30
N GLU A 225 -22.13 0.30 -2.59
CA GLU A 225 -21.94 -1.14 -2.39
C GLU A 225 -20.79 -1.71 -3.24
N HIS A 226 -20.51 -1.11 -4.39
CA HIS A 226 -19.43 -1.51 -5.29
C HIS A 226 -18.06 -0.88 -4.96
N LEU A 227 -17.95 -0.09 -3.90
CA LEU A 227 -16.71 0.61 -3.56
C LEU A 227 -15.59 -0.39 -3.24
N HIS A 228 -14.44 -0.21 -3.88
CA HIS A 228 -13.20 -0.88 -3.50
C HIS A 228 -12.34 0.05 -2.64
N ILE A 229 -11.91 -0.41 -1.47
CA ILE A 229 -11.11 0.38 -0.52
C ILE A 229 -9.71 -0.23 -0.42
N ASN A 230 -8.68 0.58 -0.64
CA ASN A 230 -7.30 0.26 -0.29
C ASN A 230 -6.93 1.01 0.99
N SER A 231 -6.80 0.31 2.12
CA SER A 231 -6.29 0.87 3.36
C SER A 231 -4.79 0.66 3.45
N ILE A 232 -4.05 1.76 3.43
CA ILE A 232 -2.59 1.77 3.34
C ILE A 232 -1.95 2.41 4.58
N GLY A 233 -2.71 3.21 5.30
CA GLY A 233 -2.18 3.96 6.43
C GLY A 233 -2.24 3.23 7.76
N SER A 234 -2.97 2.13 7.87
CA SER A 234 -3.06 1.31 9.08
C SER A 234 -1.91 0.30 9.10
N ASP A 235 -0.84 0.65 9.77
CA ASP A 235 0.42 -0.11 9.78
C ASP A 235 1.11 -0.11 11.17
N GLU A 236 0.34 0.14 12.23
CA GLU A 236 0.80 0.22 13.62
C GLU A 236 -0.34 -0.21 14.56
N PRO A 237 -0.05 -0.94 15.66
CA PRO A 237 -1.07 -1.33 16.63
C PRO A 237 -1.89 -0.15 17.16
N GLY A 238 -3.23 -0.29 17.15
CA GLY A 238 -4.17 0.75 17.57
C GLY A 238 -4.46 1.83 16.53
N LYS A 239 -3.80 1.82 15.37
CA LYS A 239 -4.04 2.72 14.25
C LYS A 239 -5.06 2.12 13.30
N THR A 240 -6.15 2.83 13.02
CA THR A 240 -7.20 2.41 12.08
C THR A 240 -7.66 3.60 11.24
N GLU A 241 -7.93 3.38 9.97
CA GLU A 241 -8.47 4.38 9.05
C GLU A 241 -9.95 4.13 8.74
N LEU A 242 -10.40 2.87 8.88
CA LEU A 242 -11.76 2.43 8.58
C LEU A 242 -12.53 2.09 9.87
N PRO A 243 -13.85 2.36 9.95
CA PRO A 243 -14.68 1.83 11.02
C PRO A 243 -14.87 0.32 10.84
N ARG A 244 -14.96 -0.40 11.95
CA ARG A 244 -15.15 -1.85 11.98
C ARG A 244 -16.36 -2.31 11.15
N SER A 245 -17.44 -1.53 11.14
CA SER A 245 -18.66 -1.86 10.39
C SER A 245 -18.44 -1.98 8.87
N ILE A 246 -17.46 -1.27 8.30
CA ILE A 246 -17.06 -1.45 6.89
C ILE A 246 -16.44 -2.83 6.69
N LEU A 247 -15.51 -3.21 7.56
CA LEU A 247 -14.80 -4.48 7.47
C LEU A 247 -15.74 -5.68 7.66
N GLU A 248 -16.73 -5.58 8.57
CA GLU A 248 -17.68 -6.65 8.86
C GLU A 248 -18.62 -6.99 7.69
N ARG A 249 -18.84 -6.06 6.76
CA ARG A 249 -19.73 -6.27 5.59
C ARG A 249 -18.99 -6.34 4.26
N ALA A 250 -17.71 -6.02 4.23
CA ALA A 250 -16.89 -6.05 3.03
C ALA A 250 -16.33 -7.47 2.77
N PHE A 251 -15.96 -7.74 1.52
CA PHE A 251 -15.00 -8.79 1.23
C PHE A 251 -13.59 -8.28 1.58
N VAL A 252 -12.96 -8.89 2.57
CA VAL A 252 -11.68 -8.44 3.12
C VAL A 252 -10.53 -9.27 2.57
N CYS A 253 -9.62 -8.62 1.85
CA CYS A 253 -8.36 -9.18 1.37
C CYS A 253 -7.20 -8.52 2.09
N VAL A 254 -6.19 -9.30 2.46
CA VAL A 254 -4.99 -8.81 3.14
C VAL A 254 -3.72 -9.19 2.37
N ASP A 255 -2.63 -8.46 2.59
CA ASP A 255 -1.31 -8.87 2.08
C ASP A 255 -0.60 -9.87 3.01
N HIS A 256 -0.90 -9.87 4.31
CA HIS A 256 -0.34 -10.80 5.28
C HIS A 256 -1.27 -10.94 6.51
N ILE A 257 -1.82 -12.12 6.73
CA ILE A 257 -2.84 -12.34 7.79
C ILE A 257 -2.33 -11.94 9.18
N GLU A 258 -1.16 -12.44 9.59
CA GLU A 258 -0.63 -12.20 10.94
C GLU A 258 -0.35 -10.70 11.18
N GLN A 259 0.13 -9.97 10.17
CA GLN A 259 0.36 -8.53 10.26
C GLN A 259 -0.94 -7.75 10.28
N ALA A 260 -1.89 -8.08 9.40
CA ALA A 260 -3.20 -7.44 9.33
C ALA A 260 -3.95 -7.52 10.68
N LEU A 261 -3.89 -8.69 11.33
CA LEU A 261 -4.50 -8.91 12.65
C LEU A 261 -3.74 -8.21 13.80
N ALA A 262 -2.43 -7.97 13.65
CA ALA A 262 -1.64 -7.36 14.71
C ALA A 262 -1.60 -5.82 14.63
N GLU A 263 -1.62 -5.26 13.43
CA GLU A 263 -1.27 -3.85 13.18
C GLU A 263 -1.96 -3.23 11.95
N GLY A 264 -2.74 -4.00 11.16
CA GLY A 264 -3.55 -3.52 10.02
C GLY A 264 -4.96 -3.10 10.44
N GLU A 265 -5.84 -2.84 9.47
CA GLU A 265 -7.26 -2.60 9.72
C GLU A 265 -7.93 -3.80 10.39
N CYS A 266 -7.46 -5.01 10.04
CA CYS A 266 -8.04 -6.26 10.54
C CYS A 266 -7.72 -6.56 12.01
N GLN A 267 -6.95 -5.72 12.74
CA GLN A 267 -6.73 -5.87 14.17
C GLN A 267 -8.01 -5.83 15.02
N VAL A 268 -9.12 -5.35 14.44
CA VAL A 268 -10.45 -5.32 15.07
C VAL A 268 -11.34 -6.51 14.69
N LEU A 269 -10.84 -7.43 13.87
CA LEU A 269 -11.57 -8.59 13.36
C LEU A 269 -11.05 -9.90 14.00
N ASP A 270 -11.88 -10.94 13.92
CA ASP A 270 -11.42 -12.31 14.12
C ASP A 270 -10.80 -12.88 12.83
N PRO A 271 -9.82 -13.79 12.92
CA PRO A 271 -9.13 -14.33 11.73
C PRO A 271 -10.06 -14.92 10.65
N HIS A 272 -11.21 -15.49 11.05
CA HIS A 272 -12.17 -16.09 10.14
C HIS A 272 -13.01 -15.07 9.34
N GLN A 273 -12.90 -13.78 9.67
CA GLN A 273 -13.55 -12.68 8.95
C GLN A 273 -12.67 -12.12 7.81
N ILE A 274 -11.46 -12.65 7.63
CA ILE A 274 -10.60 -12.36 6.48
C ILE A 274 -10.95 -13.35 5.37
N ASP A 275 -11.40 -12.84 4.22
CA ASP A 275 -11.89 -13.68 3.13
C ASP A 275 -10.78 -14.21 2.23
N ALA A 276 -9.69 -13.44 2.07
CA ALA A 276 -8.61 -13.79 1.16
C ALA A 276 -7.25 -13.21 1.54
N VAL A 277 -6.20 -13.83 1.01
CA VAL A 277 -4.85 -13.26 0.93
C VAL A 277 -4.55 -12.91 -0.53
N LEU A 278 -3.84 -11.82 -0.76
CA LEU A 278 -3.62 -11.30 -2.11
C LEU A 278 -2.90 -12.30 -3.02
N GLU A 279 -1.93 -13.05 -2.49
CA GLU A 279 -1.21 -14.07 -3.25
C GLU A 279 -2.14 -15.17 -3.79
N ASP A 280 -3.13 -15.61 -2.99
CA ASP A 280 -4.09 -16.63 -3.38
C ASP A 280 -5.02 -16.08 -4.48
N LEU A 281 -5.52 -14.85 -4.36
CA LEU A 281 -6.34 -14.21 -5.39
C LEU A 281 -5.58 -14.05 -6.71
N VAL A 282 -4.30 -13.70 -6.67
CA VAL A 282 -3.46 -13.58 -7.86
C VAL A 282 -3.28 -14.94 -8.53
N PHE A 283 -3.07 -16.00 -7.75
CA PHE A 283 -2.92 -17.37 -8.25
C PHE A 283 -4.21 -17.90 -8.84
N ASP A 284 -5.33 -17.80 -8.12
CA ASP A 284 -6.65 -18.24 -8.54
C ASP A 284 -7.10 -17.53 -9.83
N ALA A 285 -6.87 -16.23 -9.95
CA ALA A 285 -7.16 -15.47 -11.15
C ALA A 285 -6.36 -15.96 -12.37
N ALA A 286 -5.09 -16.36 -12.16
CA ALA A 286 -4.26 -16.92 -13.23
C ALA A 286 -4.70 -18.33 -13.65
N CYS A 287 -5.23 -19.12 -12.71
CA CYS A 287 -5.72 -20.49 -12.94
C CYS A 287 -7.22 -20.56 -13.31
N HIS A 288 -7.96 -19.46 -13.21
CA HIS A 288 -9.43 -19.39 -13.36
C HIS A 288 -10.19 -20.31 -12.38
N GLU A 289 -9.64 -20.51 -11.18
CA GLU A 289 -10.17 -21.46 -10.20
C GLU A 289 -11.19 -20.85 -9.23
N ARG A 290 -11.19 -19.52 -9.07
CA ARG A 290 -12.07 -18.83 -8.10
C ARG A 290 -12.92 -17.77 -8.77
N GLN A 291 -14.17 -17.65 -8.33
CA GLN A 291 -14.98 -16.46 -8.60
C GLN A 291 -14.47 -15.30 -7.74
N LEU A 292 -14.00 -14.25 -8.39
CA LEU A 292 -13.68 -12.99 -7.74
C LEU A 292 -14.96 -12.35 -7.17
N PRO A 293 -14.85 -11.43 -6.18
CA PRO A 293 -15.99 -10.70 -5.65
C PRO A 293 -16.88 -10.15 -6.75
N GLN A 294 -18.19 -10.10 -6.49
CA GLN A 294 -19.14 -9.54 -7.45
C GLN A 294 -18.90 -8.03 -7.60
N THR A 295 -19.16 -7.51 -8.79
CA THR A 295 -18.93 -6.10 -9.13
C THR A 295 -19.72 -5.10 -8.28
N GLU A 296 -20.75 -5.55 -7.57
CA GLU A 296 -21.59 -4.76 -6.67
C GLU A 296 -21.31 -5.05 -5.18
N GLN A 297 -20.17 -5.65 -4.86
CA GLN A 297 -19.78 -5.95 -3.48
C GLN A 297 -18.73 -4.95 -2.99
N LEU A 298 -18.92 -4.44 -1.77
CA LEU A 298 -17.90 -3.67 -1.05
C LEU A 298 -16.67 -4.55 -0.80
N THR A 299 -15.51 -4.08 -1.18
CA THR A 299 -14.25 -4.81 -1.00
C THR A 299 -13.23 -3.95 -0.29
N VAL A 300 -12.41 -4.56 0.57
CA VAL A 300 -11.30 -3.90 1.27
C VAL A 300 -10.01 -4.67 1.02
N PHE A 301 -8.97 -3.97 0.64
CA PHE A 301 -7.60 -4.45 0.65
C PHE A 301 -6.85 -3.77 1.80
N ASP A 302 -6.49 -4.52 2.84
CA ASP A 302 -5.69 -4.07 3.98
C ASP A 302 -4.22 -4.41 3.72
N SER A 303 -3.38 -3.37 3.56
CA SER A 303 -1.96 -3.51 3.21
C SER A 303 -1.04 -3.03 4.31
N THR A 304 -0.48 -3.95 5.05
CA THR A 304 0.53 -3.70 6.08
C THR A 304 1.96 -3.69 5.52
N GLY A 305 2.17 -4.29 4.36
CA GLY A 305 3.43 -4.30 3.63
C GLY A 305 4.34 -5.48 3.91
N PHE A 306 5.20 -5.79 2.94
CA PHE A 306 6.14 -6.93 2.95
C PHE A 306 7.46 -6.56 2.24
N ALA A 307 8.45 -7.46 2.29
CA ALA A 307 9.81 -7.23 1.78
C ALA A 307 10.09 -7.80 0.38
N PHE A 308 9.09 -8.26 -0.30
CA PHE A 308 9.23 -9.03 -1.54
C PHE A 308 9.24 -8.17 -2.82
#